data_540d883a08ebe266fe453b00dd6b1b8b
#
_entry.id   540d883a08ebe266fe453b00dd6b1b8b
#
_cell.length_a   1.000
_cell.length_b   1.000
_cell.length_c   1.000
_cell.angle_alpha   90.00
_cell.angle_beta   90.00
_cell.angle_gamma   90.00
#
_symmetry.space_group_name_H-M   'P 1'
#
loop_
_entity.id
_entity.type
_entity.pdbx_description
1 polymer ?
#
loop_
_entity_poly.entity_id
_entity_poly.type
_entity_poly.pdbx_seq_one_letter_code
_entity_poly.pdbx_strand_id
1 'polypeptide(L)'
;MFEPKLEQYADCIDTEHRLATIMAWQEREGFPFDVTAAQQLESKLRTELDALSDQMRSTFLFVDGGTFTPRRDNGPQGYVKDAPMCKLKEFNPTSRHHIAWAFQQFRDWKPKEFTDSGKPKIDEPTLRGIGTEEANAFARILELQKHLGQVAEGKNAWLKQERKGGIHHSCILNT
;
A
#
# COMPACT_ATOMS: atom_id res chain seq x y z
N MET A 1 0.67 51.19 -0.05
CA MET A 1 1.70 50.63 0.82
C MET A 1 0.95 49.93 1.95
N PHE A 2 0.89 48.59 1.96
CA PHE A 2 0.26 47.81 3.01
C PHE A 2 1.29 47.68 4.14
N GLU A 3 1.20 48.52 5.17
CA GLU A 3 1.84 48.17 6.44
C GLU A 3 0.96 47.10 7.11
N PRO A 4 1.42 45.84 7.26
CA PRO A 4 0.69 44.89 8.06
C PRO A 4 0.69 45.40 9.50
N LYS A 5 -0.47 45.46 10.13
CA LYS A 5 -0.61 45.74 11.55
C LYS A 5 -0.06 44.53 12.34
N LEU A 6 1.26 44.35 12.33
CA LEU A 6 1.95 43.22 12.97
C LEU A 6 1.68 43.16 14.47
N GLU A 7 1.48 44.33 15.12
CA GLU A 7 1.13 44.41 16.55
C GLU A 7 -0.15 43.65 16.88
N GLN A 8 -1.13 43.65 16.01
CA GLN A 8 -2.40 42.94 16.20
C GLN A 8 -2.21 41.42 16.25
N TYR A 9 -1.13 40.87 15.67
CA TYR A 9 -0.82 39.46 15.58
C TYR A 9 0.42 39.06 16.39
N ALA A 10 0.92 39.95 17.27
CA ALA A 10 2.16 39.73 18.00
C ALA A 10 2.14 38.41 18.82
N ASP A 11 1.05 38.08 19.49
CA ASP A 11 0.90 36.85 20.27
C ASP A 11 0.86 35.60 19.38
N CYS A 12 0.22 35.70 18.20
CA CYS A 12 0.20 34.62 17.23
C CYS A 12 1.60 34.35 16.67
N ILE A 13 2.32 35.43 16.33
CA ILE A 13 3.70 35.36 15.81
C ILE A 13 4.65 34.77 16.85
N ASP A 14 4.53 35.19 18.11
CA ASP A 14 5.35 34.63 19.20
C ASP A 14 5.05 33.11 19.39
N THR A 15 3.78 32.74 19.37
CA THR A 15 3.37 31.34 19.46
C THR A 15 3.94 30.49 18.30
N GLU A 16 3.86 30.99 17.07
CA GLU A 16 4.43 30.30 15.88
C GLU A 16 5.95 30.18 15.98
N HIS A 17 6.66 31.20 16.45
CA HIS A 17 8.11 31.14 16.65
C HIS A 17 8.51 30.13 17.73
N ARG A 18 7.78 30.07 18.83
CA ARG A 18 8.00 29.07 19.88
C ARG A 18 7.73 27.67 19.37
N LEU A 19 6.63 27.49 18.65
CA LEU A 19 6.30 26.21 18.01
C LEU A 19 7.39 25.78 17.03
N ALA A 20 7.82 26.67 16.13
CA ALA A 20 8.90 26.39 15.20
C ALA A 20 10.20 25.95 15.91
N THR A 21 10.53 26.60 17.03
CA THR A 21 11.71 26.25 17.84
C THR A 21 11.57 24.84 18.44
N ILE A 22 10.39 24.52 19.00
CA ILE A 22 10.11 23.18 19.56
C ILE A 22 10.18 22.12 18.48
N MET A 23 9.58 22.37 17.31
CA MET A 23 9.59 21.43 16.19
C MET A 23 11.00 21.20 15.66
N ALA A 24 11.80 22.25 15.47
CA ALA A 24 13.20 22.13 15.07
C ALA A 24 14.03 21.32 16.09
N TRP A 25 13.74 21.48 17.37
CA TRP A 25 14.37 20.66 18.40
C TRP A 25 13.95 19.19 18.31
N GLN A 26 12.65 18.90 18.15
CA GLN A 26 12.14 17.55 17.96
C GLN A 26 12.71 16.87 16.70
N GLU A 27 12.82 17.60 15.60
CA GLU A 27 13.43 17.09 14.35
C GLU A 27 14.91 16.72 14.57
N ARG A 28 15.63 17.51 15.37
CA ARG A 28 17.04 17.26 15.65
C ARG A 28 17.27 16.12 16.63
N GLU A 29 16.53 16.08 17.73
CA GLU A 29 16.70 15.06 18.78
C GLU A 29 15.99 13.75 18.45
N GLY A 30 14.86 13.82 17.72
CA GLY A 30 14.03 12.66 17.38
C GLY A 30 13.19 12.17 18.57
N PHE A 31 12.37 11.15 18.27
CA PHE A 31 11.62 10.42 19.31
C PHE A 31 12.31 9.10 19.61
N PRO A 32 12.45 8.70 20.90
CA PRO A 32 12.97 7.39 21.24
C PRO A 32 12.23 6.26 20.50
N PHE A 33 12.96 5.34 19.91
CA PHE A 33 12.38 4.27 19.10
C PHE A 33 13.08 2.94 19.36
N ASP A 34 12.30 1.92 19.70
CA ASP A 34 12.80 0.57 19.88
C ASP A 34 12.98 -0.12 18.51
N VAL A 35 14.16 -0.01 17.96
CA VAL A 35 14.54 -0.60 16.66
C VAL A 35 14.39 -2.11 16.70
N THR A 36 14.76 -2.76 17.80
CA THR A 36 14.71 -4.23 17.92
C THR A 36 13.27 -4.72 17.89
N ALA A 37 12.38 -4.08 18.65
CA ALA A 37 10.96 -4.41 18.63
C ALA A 37 10.34 -4.17 17.25
N ALA A 38 10.72 -3.09 16.56
CA ALA A 38 10.23 -2.79 15.22
C ALA A 38 10.69 -3.82 14.18
N GLN A 39 11.95 -4.28 14.23
CA GLN A 39 12.46 -5.33 13.36
C GLN A 39 11.79 -6.69 13.63
N GLN A 40 11.52 -7.01 14.89
CA GLN A 40 10.75 -8.21 15.25
C GLN A 40 9.31 -8.13 14.72
N LEU A 41 8.68 -6.96 14.82
CA LEU A 41 7.35 -6.73 14.24
C LEU A 41 7.38 -6.89 12.72
N GLU A 42 8.33 -6.28 12.03
CA GLU A 42 8.51 -6.43 10.58
C GLU A 42 8.61 -7.90 10.18
N SER A 43 9.46 -8.68 10.86
CA SER A 43 9.65 -10.10 10.60
C SER A 43 8.35 -10.90 10.76
N LYS A 44 7.58 -10.64 11.82
CA LYS A 44 6.27 -11.27 12.05
C LYS A 44 5.28 -10.93 10.96
N LEU A 45 5.17 -9.64 10.59
CA LEU A 45 4.26 -9.18 9.55
C LEU A 45 4.61 -9.79 8.17
N ARG A 46 5.89 -9.91 7.84
CA ARG A 46 6.35 -10.57 6.60
C ARG A 46 5.99 -12.05 6.58
N THR A 47 6.29 -12.76 7.65
CA THR A 47 6.00 -14.20 7.76
C THR A 47 4.49 -14.47 7.59
N GLU A 48 3.63 -13.66 8.22
CA GLU A 48 2.18 -13.78 8.07
C GLU A 48 1.72 -13.44 6.65
N LEU A 49 2.26 -12.37 6.07
CA LEU A 49 1.95 -11.95 4.70
C LEU A 49 2.32 -13.01 3.67
N ASP A 50 3.51 -13.61 3.80
CA ASP A 50 4.00 -14.64 2.90
C ASP A 50 3.13 -15.89 3.00
N ALA A 51 2.82 -16.36 4.22
CA ALA A 51 1.97 -17.53 4.44
C ALA A 51 0.56 -17.36 3.84
N LEU A 52 -0.10 -16.21 4.08
CA LEU A 52 -1.41 -15.91 3.49
C LEU A 52 -1.33 -15.74 1.96
N SER A 53 -0.26 -15.13 1.47
CA SER A 53 -0.05 -14.94 0.03
C SER A 53 0.13 -16.27 -0.69
N ASP A 54 0.88 -17.20 -0.12
CA ASP A 54 1.09 -18.53 -0.68
C ASP A 54 -0.20 -19.37 -0.64
N GLN A 55 -0.98 -19.26 0.42
CA GLN A 55 -2.31 -19.86 0.50
C GLN A 55 -3.22 -19.34 -0.62
N MET A 56 -3.25 -18.03 -0.84
CA MET A 56 -4.09 -17.43 -1.90
C MET A 56 -3.57 -17.75 -3.30
N ARG A 57 -2.25 -17.85 -3.52
CA ARG A 57 -1.67 -18.30 -4.79
C ARG A 57 -2.02 -19.77 -5.10
N SER A 58 -2.07 -20.61 -4.09
CA SER A 58 -2.49 -22.01 -4.30
C SER A 58 -3.97 -22.16 -4.65
N THR A 59 -4.80 -21.20 -4.23
CA THR A 59 -6.24 -21.15 -4.53
C THR A 59 -6.51 -20.53 -5.90
N PHE A 60 -5.82 -19.43 -6.21
CA PHE A 60 -5.99 -18.66 -7.44
C PHE A 60 -4.67 -18.63 -8.22
N LEU A 61 -4.44 -19.63 -9.05
CA LEU A 61 -3.14 -19.82 -9.74
C LEU A 61 -2.83 -18.71 -10.74
N PHE A 62 -3.81 -18.34 -11.58
CA PHE A 62 -3.61 -17.41 -12.69
C PHE A 62 -4.79 -16.46 -12.82
N VAL A 63 -4.53 -15.31 -13.45
CA VAL A 63 -5.55 -14.36 -13.92
C VAL A 63 -5.43 -14.20 -15.43
N ASP A 64 -6.52 -13.76 -16.04
CA ASP A 64 -6.51 -13.40 -17.44
C ASP A 64 -5.59 -12.19 -17.66
N GLY A 65 -4.58 -12.38 -18.47
CA GLY A 65 -3.63 -11.35 -18.91
C GLY A 65 -4.05 -10.64 -20.19
N GLY A 66 -5.24 -10.94 -20.69
CA GLY A 66 -5.75 -10.48 -21.98
C GLY A 66 -5.29 -11.32 -23.16
N THR A 67 -5.71 -10.94 -24.35
CA THR A 67 -5.34 -11.58 -25.60
C THR A 67 -4.24 -10.78 -26.30
N PHE A 68 -3.38 -11.48 -27.02
CA PHE A 68 -2.42 -10.86 -27.93
C PHE A 68 -2.36 -11.65 -29.24
N THR A 69 -2.02 -10.96 -30.32
CA THR A 69 -1.87 -11.59 -31.65
C THR A 69 -0.39 -11.56 -32.02
N PRO A 70 0.28 -12.75 -32.12
CA PRO A 70 1.68 -12.84 -32.49
C PRO A 70 1.88 -12.32 -33.94
N ARG A 71 2.92 -11.51 -34.13
CA ARG A 71 3.29 -10.99 -35.45
C ARG A 71 4.16 -11.96 -36.25
N ARG A 72 4.65 -13.03 -35.64
CA ARG A 72 5.53 -14.07 -36.25
C ARG A 72 5.24 -15.41 -35.59
N ASP A 73 5.49 -16.46 -36.32
CA ASP A 73 5.50 -17.82 -35.77
C ASP A 73 6.65 -17.98 -34.78
N ASN A 74 6.38 -18.63 -33.65
CA ASN A 74 7.38 -19.00 -32.67
C ASN A 74 7.10 -20.42 -32.16
N GLY A 75 7.68 -21.43 -32.85
CA GLY A 75 7.46 -22.83 -32.55
C GLY A 75 7.79 -23.23 -31.10
N PRO A 76 8.93 -22.82 -30.51
CA PRO A 76 9.27 -23.11 -29.11
C PRO A 76 8.25 -22.62 -28.11
N GLN A 77 7.54 -21.53 -28.39
CA GLN A 77 6.49 -20.96 -27.53
C GLN A 77 5.07 -21.33 -28.02
N GLY A 78 4.93 -22.08 -29.09
CA GLY A 78 3.63 -22.45 -29.62
C GLY A 78 2.85 -21.30 -30.26
N TYR A 79 3.52 -20.20 -30.64
CA TYR A 79 2.83 -19.05 -31.25
C TYR A 79 2.68 -19.23 -32.75
N VAL A 80 1.46 -19.02 -33.22
CA VAL A 80 1.14 -18.98 -34.64
C VAL A 80 0.86 -17.52 -35.01
N LYS A 81 1.46 -17.07 -36.11
CA LYS A 81 1.25 -15.75 -36.65
C LYS A 81 -0.24 -15.47 -36.87
N ASP A 82 -0.68 -14.28 -36.51
CA ASP A 82 -2.04 -13.75 -36.64
C ASP A 82 -3.14 -14.57 -35.92
N ALA A 83 -2.76 -15.59 -35.13
CA ALA A 83 -3.70 -16.31 -34.26
C ALA A 83 -3.83 -15.64 -32.90
N PRO A 84 -5.04 -15.25 -32.44
CA PRO A 84 -5.22 -14.67 -31.12
C PRO A 84 -4.92 -15.72 -30.05
N MET A 85 -4.08 -15.33 -29.09
CA MET A 85 -3.68 -16.18 -27.97
C MET A 85 -3.99 -15.50 -26.63
N CYS A 86 -4.47 -16.27 -25.66
CA CYS A 86 -4.70 -15.80 -24.31
C CYS A 86 -3.39 -15.76 -23.54
N LYS A 87 -3.17 -14.66 -22.81
CA LYS A 87 -2.10 -14.55 -21.82
C LYS A 87 -2.62 -14.94 -20.44
N LEU A 88 -1.98 -15.88 -19.80
CA LEU A 88 -2.16 -16.11 -18.37
C LEU A 88 -1.07 -15.37 -17.60
N LYS A 89 -1.46 -14.68 -16.53
CA LYS A 89 -0.54 -14.07 -15.58
C LYS A 89 -0.67 -14.78 -14.26
N GLU A 90 0.46 -14.98 -13.58
CA GLU A 90 0.46 -15.49 -12.21
C GLU A 90 -0.38 -14.59 -11.31
N PHE A 91 -1.18 -15.21 -10.44
CA PHE A 91 -2.02 -14.49 -9.51
C PHE A 91 -1.16 -13.77 -8.46
N ASN A 92 -1.39 -12.47 -8.31
CA ASN A 92 -0.75 -11.67 -7.29
C ASN A 92 -1.78 -11.31 -6.20
N PRO A 93 -1.70 -11.92 -4.99
CA PRO A 93 -2.66 -11.71 -3.90
C PRO A 93 -2.62 -10.29 -3.31
N THR A 94 -1.60 -9.51 -3.63
CA THR A 94 -1.49 -8.11 -3.17
C THR A 94 -2.06 -7.11 -4.19
N SER A 95 -2.42 -7.58 -5.37
CA SER A 95 -2.99 -6.76 -6.44
C SER A 95 -4.52 -6.68 -6.32
N ARG A 96 -5.04 -5.50 -5.97
CA ARG A 96 -6.49 -5.25 -5.91
C ARG A 96 -7.22 -5.62 -7.21
N HIS A 97 -6.55 -5.45 -8.34
CA HIS A 97 -7.11 -5.81 -9.65
C HIS A 97 -7.25 -7.34 -9.81
N HIS A 98 -6.23 -8.11 -9.40
CA HIS A 98 -6.29 -9.56 -9.44
C HIS A 98 -7.34 -10.11 -8.46
N ILE A 99 -7.45 -9.51 -7.27
CA ILE A 99 -8.47 -9.86 -6.28
C ILE A 99 -9.87 -9.62 -6.84
N ALA A 100 -10.13 -8.43 -7.40
CA ALA A 100 -11.43 -8.10 -8.02
C ALA A 100 -11.79 -9.09 -9.11
N TRP A 101 -10.84 -9.37 -10.02
CA TRP A 101 -11.04 -10.31 -11.10
C TRP A 101 -11.36 -11.73 -10.57
N ALA A 102 -10.62 -12.22 -9.59
CA ALA A 102 -10.84 -13.54 -9.01
C ALA A 102 -12.24 -13.67 -8.38
N PHE A 103 -12.67 -12.68 -7.63
CA PHE A 103 -14.02 -12.67 -7.04
C PHE A 103 -15.13 -12.58 -8.09
N GLN A 104 -14.94 -11.80 -9.14
CA GLN A 104 -15.91 -11.72 -10.24
C GLN A 104 -16.03 -13.03 -11.02
N GLN A 105 -14.89 -13.71 -11.28
CA GLN A 105 -14.88 -14.94 -12.09
C GLN A 105 -15.29 -16.19 -11.29
N PHE A 106 -14.88 -16.29 -10.02
CA PHE A 106 -15.01 -17.55 -9.27
C PHE A 106 -16.00 -17.49 -8.11
N ARG A 107 -16.53 -16.32 -7.78
CA ARG A 107 -17.42 -16.12 -6.61
C ARG A 107 -18.68 -15.32 -6.94
N ASP A 108 -19.00 -15.08 -8.21
CA ASP A 108 -20.15 -14.29 -8.66
C ASP A 108 -20.28 -12.91 -7.96
N TRP A 109 -19.16 -12.38 -7.45
CA TRP A 109 -19.16 -11.12 -6.75
C TRP A 109 -19.35 -9.96 -7.73
N LYS A 110 -20.31 -9.08 -7.43
CA LYS A 110 -20.57 -7.87 -8.20
C LYS A 110 -20.12 -6.66 -7.42
N PRO A 111 -19.21 -5.84 -7.95
CA PRO A 111 -18.75 -4.63 -7.28
C PRO A 111 -19.91 -3.64 -7.12
N LYS A 112 -20.05 -3.11 -5.90
CA LYS A 112 -21.04 -2.06 -5.60
C LYS A 112 -20.46 -0.67 -5.79
N GLU A 113 -19.14 -0.53 -5.57
CA GLU A 113 -18.41 0.73 -5.66
C GLU A 113 -17.27 0.64 -6.65
N PHE A 114 -16.99 1.76 -7.30
CA PHE A 114 -15.93 1.89 -8.30
C PHE A 114 -15.02 3.06 -7.90
N THR A 115 -13.77 2.98 -8.31
CA THR A 115 -12.81 4.08 -8.20
C THR A 115 -13.09 5.13 -9.29
N ASP A 116 -12.54 6.34 -9.16
CA ASP A 116 -12.66 7.41 -10.16
C ASP A 116 -12.19 6.96 -11.56
N SER A 117 -11.33 5.96 -11.64
CA SER A 117 -10.88 5.34 -12.89
C SER A 117 -11.79 4.22 -13.41
N GLY A 118 -12.98 4.03 -12.82
CA GLY A 118 -13.98 3.02 -13.24
C GLY A 118 -13.61 1.58 -12.90
N LYS A 119 -12.62 1.34 -12.05
CA LYS A 119 -12.24 -0.01 -11.59
C LYS A 119 -13.01 -0.37 -10.31
N PRO A 120 -13.32 -1.68 -10.10
CA PRO A 120 -13.91 -2.11 -8.84
C PRO A 120 -13.09 -1.65 -7.64
N LYS A 121 -13.76 -1.06 -6.64
CA LYS A 121 -13.10 -0.67 -5.41
C LYS A 121 -12.88 -1.92 -4.55
N ILE A 122 -11.64 -2.20 -4.25
CA ILE A 122 -11.21 -3.27 -3.36
C ILE A 122 -10.45 -2.63 -2.19
N ASP A 123 -11.11 -2.59 -1.06
CA ASP A 123 -10.55 -2.17 0.21
C ASP A 123 -10.95 -3.15 1.31
N GLU A 124 -10.40 -2.97 2.49
CA GLU A 124 -10.65 -3.86 3.63
C GLU A 124 -12.13 -3.95 4.00
N PRO A 125 -12.91 -2.84 4.10
CA PRO A 125 -14.35 -2.91 4.38
C PRO A 125 -15.12 -3.67 3.31
N THR A 126 -14.83 -3.45 2.04
CA THR A 126 -15.47 -4.15 0.92
C THR A 126 -15.23 -5.65 1.00
N LEU A 127 -13.99 -6.08 1.24
CA LEU A 127 -13.65 -7.50 1.36
C LEU A 127 -14.30 -8.14 2.59
N ARG A 128 -14.26 -7.51 3.75
CA ARG A 128 -14.95 -7.99 4.95
C ARG A 128 -16.46 -8.09 4.75
N GLY A 129 -17.04 -7.19 3.96
CA GLY A 129 -18.47 -7.22 3.59
C GLY A 129 -18.88 -8.39 2.69
N ILE A 130 -17.94 -9.04 2.01
CA ILE A 130 -18.18 -10.27 1.23
C ILE A 130 -18.41 -11.47 2.16
N GLY A 131 -17.72 -11.54 3.29
CA GLY A 131 -17.95 -12.52 4.36
C GLY A 131 -17.42 -13.93 4.11
N THR A 132 -16.62 -14.15 3.06
CA THR A 132 -15.96 -15.44 2.78
C THR A 132 -14.58 -15.52 3.46
N GLU A 133 -14.06 -16.73 3.67
CA GLU A 133 -12.72 -16.91 4.23
C GLU A 133 -11.64 -16.28 3.35
N GLU A 134 -11.74 -16.48 2.04
CA GLU A 134 -10.78 -15.89 1.09
C GLU A 134 -10.84 -14.35 1.11
N ALA A 135 -12.03 -13.77 1.22
CA ALA A 135 -12.18 -12.31 1.29
C ALA A 135 -11.54 -11.75 2.58
N ASN A 136 -11.73 -12.45 3.70
CA ASN A 136 -11.08 -12.08 4.96
C ASN A 136 -9.56 -12.23 4.90
N ALA A 137 -9.05 -13.27 4.23
CA ALA A 137 -7.62 -13.45 4.00
C ALA A 137 -7.04 -12.31 3.14
N PHE A 138 -7.72 -11.90 2.06
CA PHE A 138 -7.29 -10.75 1.26
C PHE A 138 -7.38 -9.43 2.03
N ALA A 139 -8.42 -9.21 2.85
CA ALA A 139 -8.49 -8.04 3.72
C ALA A 139 -7.28 -7.99 4.66
N ARG A 140 -6.90 -9.14 5.24
CA ARG A 140 -5.72 -9.24 6.11
C ARG A 140 -4.42 -9.01 5.34
N ILE A 141 -4.26 -9.51 4.12
CA ILE A 141 -3.10 -9.25 3.25
C ILE A 141 -2.94 -7.74 3.00
N LEU A 142 -4.03 -7.02 2.66
CA LEU A 142 -3.97 -5.58 2.43
C LEU A 142 -3.63 -4.80 3.70
N GLU A 143 -4.13 -5.23 4.85
CA GLU A 143 -3.81 -4.65 6.15
C GLU A 143 -2.32 -4.85 6.50
N LEU A 144 -1.79 -6.08 6.33
CA LEU A 144 -0.38 -6.39 6.55
C LEU A 144 0.54 -5.58 5.66
N GLN A 145 0.19 -5.41 4.37
CA GLN A 145 0.94 -4.53 3.46
C GLN A 145 0.96 -3.08 3.94
N LYS A 146 -0.18 -2.57 4.41
CA LYS A 146 -0.26 -1.22 4.96
C LYS A 146 0.67 -1.06 6.17
N HIS A 147 0.65 -2.01 7.10
CA HIS A 147 1.53 -1.98 8.27
C HIS A 147 3.00 -2.11 7.91
N LEU A 148 3.37 -3.01 6.99
CA LEU A 148 4.74 -3.11 6.47
C LEU A 148 5.18 -1.83 5.78
N GLY A 149 4.28 -1.18 5.04
CA GLY A 149 4.52 0.14 4.46
C GLY A 149 4.86 1.20 5.50
N GLN A 150 4.20 1.17 6.67
CA GLN A 150 4.48 2.11 7.76
C GLN A 150 5.77 1.77 8.51
N VAL A 151 6.04 0.49 8.77
CA VAL A 151 7.18 0.05 9.59
C VAL A 151 8.48 0.07 8.78
N ALA A 152 8.51 -0.48 7.56
CA ALA A 152 9.75 -0.79 6.86
C ALA A 152 9.82 -0.35 5.39
N GLU A 153 8.73 -0.44 4.60
CA GLU A 153 8.83 -0.36 3.14
C GLU A 153 8.53 1.02 2.56
N GLY A 154 7.63 1.78 3.17
CA GLY A 154 7.24 3.11 2.70
C GLY A 154 8.40 4.10 2.64
N LYS A 155 8.22 5.19 1.89
CA LYS A 155 9.22 6.28 1.82
C LYS A 155 9.50 6.85 3.20
N ASN A 156 8.48 6.99 4.04
CA ASN A 156 8.55 7.55 5.38
C ASN A 156 8.37 6.45 6.45
N ALA A 157 8.79 5.21 6.15
CA ALA A 157 8.71 4.12 7.11
C ALA A 157 9.59 4.38 8.34
N TRP A 158 9.12 3.95 9.50
CA TRP A 158 9.79 4.21 10.79
C TRP A 158 11.23 3.74 10.79
N LEU A 159 11.50 2.51 10.34
CA LEU A 159 12.87 1.97 10.25
C LEU A 159 13.78 2.74 9.31
N LYS A 160 13.22 3.46 8.31
CA LYS A 160 14.01 4.30 7.39
C LYS A 160 14.30 5.69 7.94
N GLN A 161 13.49 6.16 8.88
CA GLN A 161 13.67 7.46 9.54
C GLN A 161 14.46 7.34 10.86
N GLU A 162 14.80 6.13 11.24
CA GLU A 162 15.59 5.88 12.44
C GLU A 162 17.03 6.40 12.26
N ARG A 163 17.51 7.12 13.27
CA ARG A 163 18.91 7.54 13.43
C ARG A 163 19.25 7.52 14.90
N LYS A 164 20.32 6.84 15.28
CA LYS A 164 20.85 6.80 16.67
C LYS A 164 19.82 6.40 17.73
N GLY A 165 18.93 5.48 17.41
CA GLY A 165 17.87 5.02 18.31
C GLY A 165 16.66 5.93 18.42
N GLY A 166 16.49 6.90 17.53
CA GLY A 166 15.33 7.79 17.45
C GLY A 166 14.75 7.90 16.06
N ILE A 167 13.45 8.18 15.95
CA ILE A 167 12.80 8.56 14.69
C ILE A 167 12.91 10.07 14.52
N HIS A 168 13.51 10.49 13.42
CA HIS A 168 13.64 11.88 13.01
C HIS A 168 12.70 12.14 11.83
N HIS A 169 11.58 12.76 12.09
CA HIS A 169 10.60 13.14 11.06
C HIS A 169 10.66 14.64 10.81
N SER A 170 10.33 15.04 9.60
CA SER A 170 10.18 16.45 9.26
C SER A 170 8.73 16.88 9.43
N CYS A 171 8.51 17.98 10.13
CA CYS A 171 7.18 18.56 10.32
C CYS A 171 7.01 19.79 9.44
N ILE A 172 5.90 19.86 8.71
CA ILE A 172 5.51 21.04 7.95
C ILE A 172 4.51 21.82 8.83
N LEU A 173 4.89 23.02 9.24
CA LEU A 173 4.10 23.84 10.15
C LEU A 173 3.00 24.64 9.46
N ASN A 174 3.10 24.89 8.15
CA ASN A 174 2.11 25.66 7.39
C ASN A 174 1.96 25.08 5.99
N THR A 175 0.75 24.70 5.65
CA THR A 175 0.29 24.39 4.29
C THR A 175 -0.93 25.23 3.97
#